data_e2a38dcce651b893c2776153fd2da11f
#
_entry.id   e2a38dcce651b893c2776153fd2da11f
#
_cell.length_a   1.000
_cell.length_b   1.000
_cell.length_c   1.000
_cell.angle_alpha   90.00
_cell.angle_beta   90.00
_cell.angle_gamma   90.00
#
_symmetry.space_group_name_H-M   'P 1'
#
loop_
_entity.id
_entity.type
_entity.pdbx_description
1 polymer ?
#
loop_
_entity_poly.entity_id
_entity_poly.type
_entity_poly.pdbx_seq_one_letter_code
_entity_poly.pdbx_strand_id
1 'polypeptide(L)'
;MIKKSVSFDCIADKYYSAMTESELSDIYKKLLSEYEDIKKLGLKLDMSRGKPSPEQLDLSSGILTALKTANDCKNESGVDMRNYGFLAGADDARRLFGELCGVPSSQVIAGGNSSLNMMYDTVVRAMLFGVCGSAAWKDLEKVKFLCPCPGYDRHFAICEALGIEMINIEMKDDGPDMDEVERLVSSDESIKGIWCVPKFSNPTGIVYSEETIRRFAELRPAAKDFRIFWDNAYFIHDFGEIRDIPDIFSLTKGTPNEDIVYMFVSTSKITYPGAGVAAMISSDKNIADTLSHMGVQCISYDKINQIRHVKFFGTAENVRKHMALHAKILKKKFDMVLSAFSRELSGLGIAEWTKPEGGYFISLDVLSGTAKRVWQLCKDAGVTLTGAGATFPYGIDPQDKNLRIAPSYPTEEELSRATDVLCLCVKLAAAEKLCNI
;
A
#
# COMPACT_ATOMS: atom_id res chain seq x y z
N MET A 1 18.46 -28.74 20.92
CA MET A 1 17.52 -29.12 21.98
C MET A 1 17.45 -27.98 23.00
N ILE A 2 16.51 -27.09 22.93
CA ILE A 2 15.96 -26.33 24.05
C ILE A 2 14.58 -25.83 23.54
N LYS A 3 13.55 -26.68 23.70
CA LYS A 3 12.17 -26.25 23.76
C LYS A 3 11.97 -25.67 25.16
N LYS A 4 11.98 -24.36 25.32
CA LYS A 4 11.26 -23.69 26.37
C LYS A 4 10.17 -22.88 25.68
N SER A 5 8.99 -23.46 25.59
CA SER A 5 7.76 -22.69 25.43
C SER A 5 7.66 -21.80 26.66
N VAL A 6 7.84 -20.53 26.48
CA VAL A 6 7.45 -19.55 27.51
C VAL A 6 5.92 -19.60 27.54
N SER A 7 5.35 -20.27 28.52
CA SER A 7 3.93 -20.20 28.79
C SER A 7 3.65 -18.81 29.36
N PHE A 8 3.02 -17.97 28.57
CA PHE A 8 2.45 -16.72 29.07
C PHE A 8 1.17 -17.11 29.84
N ASP A 9 1.25 -17.12 31.16
CA ASP A 9 0.06 -17.20 31.98
C ASP A 9 -0.82 -15.98 31.67
N CYS A 10 -2.08 -16.24 31.32
CA CYS A 10 -3.10 -15.27 30.97
C CYS A 10 -3.21 -14.24 32.10
N ILE A 11 -2.62 -13.04 31.94
CA ILE A 11 -2.76 -11.96 32.90
C ILE A 11 -4.01 -11.17 32.51
N ALA A 12 -5.08 -11.46 33.22
CA ALA A 12 -6.29 -10.68 33.47
C ALA A 12 -7.17 -10.27 32.27
N ASP A 13 -8.39 -10.77 32.28
CA ASP A 13 -9.57 -10.24 31.58
C ASP A 13 -9.99 -8.84 32.05
N LYS A 14 -9.03 -7.96 32.33
CA LYS A 14 -9.31 -6.63 32.90
C LYS A 14 -8.61 -5.55 32.09
N TYR A 15 -9.37 -4.56 31.63
CA TYR A 15 -8.79 -3.37 31.00
C TYR A 15 -7.71 -2.74 31.86
N TYR A 16 -6.57 -2.39 31.28
CA TYR A 16 -5.49 -1.69 31.97
C TYR A 16 -5.97 -0.41 32.64
N SER A 17 -6.89 0.33 32.01
CA SER A 17 -7.49 1.56 32.56
C SER A 17 -8.38 1.33 33.80
N ALA A 18 -8.79 0.09 34.06
CA ALA A 18 -9.60 -0.26 35.24
C ALA A 18 -8.78 -0.88 36.37
N MET A 19 -7.46 -0.97 36.22
CA MET A 19 -6.54 -1.49 37.23
C MET A 19 -6.14 -0.40 38.22
N THR A 20 -5.84 -0.80 39.44
CA THR A 20 -5.25 0.10 40.44
C THR A 20 -3.78 0.41 40.08
N GLU A 21 -3.26 1.51 40.61
CA GLU A 21 -1.85 1.89 40.40
C GLU A 21 -0.88 0.78 40.84
N SER A 22 -1.19 0.08 41.94
CA SER A 22 -0.37 -1.03 42.43
C SER A 22 -0.39 -2.22 41.44
N GLU A 23 -1.56 -2.61 40.92
CA GLU A 23 -1.69 -3.69 39.93
C GLU A 23 -0.90 -3.36 38.67
N LEU A 24 -1.03 -2.13 38.13
CA LEU A 24 -0.29 -1.65 36.98
C LEU A 24 1.23 -1.63 37.21
N SER A 25 1.67 -1.17 38.40
CA SER A 25 3.10 -1.14 38.75
C SER A 25 3.71 -2.55 38.78
N ASP A 26 2.98 -3.54 39.30
CA ASP A 26 3.45 -4.93 39.32
C ASP A 26 3.51 -5.54 37.92
N ILE A 27 2.50 -5.26 37.09
CA ILE A 27 2.51 -5.65 35.67
C ILE A 27 3.71 -5.02 34.96
N TYR A 28 3.92 -3.72 35.13
CA TYR A 28 5.04 -3.01 34.53
C TYR A 28 6.39 -3.65 34.89
N LYS A 29 6.64 -3.93 36.18
CA LYS A 29 7.90 -4.56 36.63
C LYS A 29 8.11 -5.93 35.98
N LYS A 30 7.05 -6.74 35.87
CA LYS A 30 7.11 -8.06 35.21
C LYS A 30 7.44 -7.91 33.73
N LEU A 31 6.70 -7.06 33.00
CA LEU A 31 6.92 -6.82 31.57
C LEU A 31 8.32 -6.24 31.31
N LEU A 32 8.80 -5.34 32.14
CA LEU A 32 10.14 -4.77 32.03
C LEU A 32 11.23 -5.84 32.20
N SER A 33 11.06 -6.76 33.17
CA SER A 33 12.00 -7.87 33.35
C SER A 33 12.03 -8.79 32.11
N GLU A 34 10.86 -9.16 31.56
CA GLU A 34 10.76 -9.97 30.34
C GLU A 34 11.39 -9.24 29.14
N TYR A 35 11.15 -7.95 29.01
CA TYR A 35 11.72 -7.12 27.95
C TYR A 35 13.26 -7.06 28.01
N GLU A 36 13.84 -6.88 29.21
CA GLU A 36 15.30 -6.86 29.37
C GLU A 36 15.93 -8.23 29.05
N ASP A 37 15.23 -9.34 29.32
CA ASP A 37 15.70 -10.67 28.93
C ASP A 37 15.66 -10.87 27.41
N ILE A 38 14.63 -10.36 26.74
CA ILE A 38 14.55 -10.41 25.27
C ILE A 38 15.66 -9.57 24.63
N LYS A 39 15.99 -8.39 25.14
CA LYS A 39 17.08 -7.55 24.61
C LYS A 39 18.42 -8.29 24.62
N LYS A 40 18.68 -9.11 25.64
CA LYS A 40 19.93 -9.91 25.73
C LYS A 40 20.07 -10.95 24.62
N LEU A 41 18.96 -11.32 23.95
CA LEU A 41 18.98 -12.30 22.86
C LEU A 41 19.59 -11.74 21.57
N GLY A 42 19.71 -10.41 21.42
CA GLY A 42 20.32 -9.76 20.27
C GLY A 42 19.59 -10.08 18.96
N LEU A 43 18.25 -10.07 18.98
CA LEU A 43 17.42 -10.40 17.82
C LEU A 43 17.68 -9.43 16.65
N LYS A 44 17.42 -9.91 15.41
CA LYS A 44 17.49 -9.12 14.17
C LYS A 44 16.32 -9.53 13.28
N LEU A 45 15.15 -8.99 13.55
CA LEU A 45 13.90 -9.32 12.90
C LEU A 45 13.34 -8.07 12.17
N ASP A 46 12.74 -8.25 10.99
CA ASP A 46 12.28 -7.12 10.15
C ASP A 46 10.81 -7.32 9.71
N MET A 47 9.91 -6.54 10.28
CA MET A 47 8.49 -6.42 9.90
C MET A 47 8.18 -5.03 9.31
N SER A 48 9.17 -4.29 8.79
CA SER A 48 9.00 -2.91 8.36
C SER A 48 8.45 -2.78 6.94
N ARG A 49 8.71 -3.74 6.05
CA ARG A 49 8.44 -3.61 4.63
C ARG A 49 7.53 -4.70 4.09
N GLY A 50 6.42 -4.28 3.47
CA GLY A 50 5.54 -5.15 2.69
C GLY A 50 6.19 -5.54 1.35
N LYS A 51 7.16 -6.45 1.39
CA LYS A 51 7.82 -7.02 0.22
C LYS A 51 7.58 -8.53 0.16
N PRO A 52 7.57 -9.15 -1.04
CA PRO A 52 7.43 -10.58 -1.17
C PRO A 52 8.55 -11.34 -0.43
N SER A 53 8.20 -12.44 0.22
CA SER A 53 9.16 -13.38 0.79
C SER A 53 9.88 -14.19 -0.31
N PRO A 54 11.01 -14.83 0.00
CA PRO A 54 11.67 -15.74 -0.96
C PRO A 54 10.71 -16.77 -1.56
N GLU A 55 9.85 -17.39 -0.75
CA GLU A 55 8.83 -18.34 -1.22
C GLU A 55 7.87 -17.75 -2.26
N GLN A 56 7.46 -16.49 -2.08
CA GLN A 56 6.62 -15.78 -3.05
C GLN A 56 7.39 -15.46 -4.33
N LEU A 57 8.67 -15.08 -4.22
CA LEU A 57 9.53 -14.82 -5.39
C LEU A 57 9.74 -16.11 -6.20
N ASP A 58 9.92 -17.26 -5.54
CA ASP A 58 10.14 -18.56 -6.18
C ASP A 58 8.95 -19.00 -7.03
N LEU A 59 7.72 -18.60 -6.70
CA LEU A 59 6.54 -18.83 -7.54
C LEU A 59 6.71 -18.27 -8.97
N SER A 60 7.51 -17.23 -9.13
CA SER A 60 7.76 -16.56 -10.40
C SER A 60 9.06 -17.00 -11.09
N SER A 61 9.76 -18.03 -10.59
CA SER A 61 11.09 -18.44 -11.09
C SER A 61 11.09 -18.74 -12.60
N GLY A 62 9.98 -19.27 -13.15
CA GLY A 62 9.81 -19.53 -14.57
C GLY A 62 9.94 -18.30 -15.47
N ILE A 63 9.72 -17.09 -14.94
CA ILE A 63 9.85 -15.85 -15.71
C ILE A 63 11.31 -15.59 -16.15
N LEU A 64 12.29 -16.11 -15.39
CA LEU A 64 13.71 -15.92 -15.69
C LEU A 64 14.13 -16.64 -16.99
N THR A 65 13.39 -17.66 -17.39
CA THR A 65 13.65 -18.45 -18.60
C THR A 65 12.54 -18.36 -19.64
N ALA A 66 11.62 -17.39 -19.51
CA ALA A 66 10.49 -17.24 -20.42
C ALA A 66 10.88 -16.80 -21.83
N LEU A 67 12.04 -16.15 -21.98
CA LEU A 67 12.61 -15.76 -23.29
C LEU A 67 13.92 -16.52 -23.51
N LYS A 68 13.96 -17.42 -24.48
CA LYS A 68 15.13 -18.27 -24.78
C LYS A 68 15.80 -17.90 -26.09
N THR A 69 15.04 -17.33 -27.01
CA THR A 69 15.49 -17.04 -28.38
C THR A 69 15.07 -15.63 -28.78
N ALA A 70 15.67 -15.13 -29.87
CA ALA A 70 15.27 -13.85 -30.46
C ALA A 70 13.79 -13.86 -30.92
N ASN A 71 13.25 -15.03 -31.27
CA ASN A 71 11.85 -15.14 -31.67
C ASN A 71 10.88 -14.98 -30.53
N ASP A 72 11.29 -15.33 -29.30
CA ASP A 72 10.47 -15.13 -28.10
C ASP A 72 10.35 -13.63 -27.72
N CYS A 73 11.27 -12.79 -28.25
CA CYS A 73 11.24 -11.34 -28.04
C CYS A 73 10.27 -10.61 -28.97
N LYS A 74 9.53 -11.33 -29.83
CA LYS A 74 8.50 -10.76 -30.68
C LYS A 74 7.15 -10.74 -29.95
N ASN A 75 6.39 -9.66 -30.22
CA ASN A 75 4.99 -9.58 -29.81
C ASN A 75 4.12 -10.51 -30.70
N GLU A 76 2.83 -10.61 -30.39
CA GLU A 76 1.89 -11.44 -31.14
C GLU A 76 1.75 -11.02 -32.64
N SER A 77 1.95 -9.72 -32.93
CA SER A 77 1.97 -9.19 -34.30
C SER A 77 3.29 -9.45 -35.04
N GLY A 78 4.25 -10.18 -34.43
CA GLY A 78 5.54 -10.52 -35.01
C GLY A 78 6.59 -9.41 -34.95
N VAL A 79 6.33 -8.28 -34.31
CA VAL A 79 7.27 -7.17 -34.17
C VAL A 79 8.31 -7.48 -33.12
N ASP A 80 9.58 -7.24 -33.45
CA ASP A 80 10.71 -7.48 -32.56
C ASP A 80 10.81 -6.38 -31.50
N MET A 81 10.57 -6.71 -30.21
CA MET A 81 10.54 -5.79 -29.10
C MET A 81 11.92 -5.40 -28.57
N ARG A 82 13.00 -5.92 -29.12
CA ARG A 82 14.38 -5.56 -28.76
C ARG A 82 14.79 -4.19 -29.27
N ASN A 83 14.04 -3.59 -30.21
CA ASN A 83 14.37 -2.30 -30.81
C ASN A 83 13.53 -1.16 -30.21
N TYR A 84 13.78 0.07 -30.60
CA TYR A 84 13.05 1.29 -30.19
C TYR A 84 11.56 1.26 -30.59
N GLY A 85 10.82 2.22 -30.09
CA GLY A 85 9.39 2.41 -30.39
C GLY A 85 8.46 1.87 -29.30
N PHE A 86 7.16 2.00 -29.53
CA PHE A 86 6.10 1.64 -28.58
C PHE A 86 6.19 2.45 -27.28
N LEU A 87 6.06 3.77 -27.37
CA LEU A 87 6.13 4.68 -26.23
C LEU A 87 5.13 4.30 -25.12
N ALA A 88 3.92 3.87 -25.49
CA ALA A 88 2.92 3.39 -24.54
C ALA A 88 3.20 1.98 -23.95
N GLY A 89 4.31 1.34 -24.36
CA GLY A 89 4.64 -0.04 -24.02
C GLY A 89 4.17 -1.06 -25.05
N ALA A 90 4.60 -2.30 -24.91
CA ALA A 90 4.23 -3.40 -25.80
C ALA A 90 2.70 -3.64 -25.78
N ASP A 91 2.09 -3.79 -26.95
CA ASP A 91 0.64 -3.94 -27.09
C ASP A 91 0.10 -5.16 -26.32
N ASP A 92 0.85 -6.24 -26.30
CA ASP A 92 0.48 -7.46 -25.55
C ASP A 92 0.45 -7.21 -24.04
N ALA A 93 1.39 -6.41 -23.52
CA ALA A 93 1.41 -6.04 -22.10
C ALA A 93 0.26 -5.08 -21.76
N ARG A 94 0.00 -4.11 -22.63
CA ARG A 94 -1.15 -3.19 -22.47
C ARG A 94 -2.47 -3.96 -22.47
N ARG A 95 -2.62 -4.97 -23.36
CA ARG A 95 -3.80 -5.84 -23.39
C ARG A 95 -3.93 -6.65 -22.11
N LEU A 96 -2.86 -7.28 -21.62
CA LEU A 96 -2.90 -8.04 -20.37
C LEU A 96 -3.35 -7.20 -19.19
N PHE A 97 -2.82 -5.97 -19.02
CA PHE A 97 -3.28 -5.06 -17.98
C PHE A 97 -4.72 -4.59 -18.22
N GLY A 98 -5.10 -4.34 -19.47
CA GLY A 98 -6.48 -4.01 -19.83
C GLY A 98 -7.47 -5.09 -19.43
N GLU A 99 -7.18 -6.37 -19.71
CA GLU A 99 -7.98 -7.52 -19.31
C GLU A 99 -8.05 -7.70 -17.79
N LEU A 100 -6.94 -7.45 -17.08
CA LEU A 100 -6.90 -7.53 -15.62
C LEU A 100 -7.73 -6.44 -14.94
N CYS A 101 -7.80 -5.26 -15.53
CA CYS A 101 -8.46 -4.08 -14.98
C CYS A 101 -9.82 -3.74 -15.62
N GLY A 102 -10.27 -4.54 -16.61
CA GLY A 102 -11.58 -4.35 -17.26
C GLY A 102 -11.65 -3.16 -18.21
N VAL A 103 -10.52 -2.70 -18.78
CA VAL A 103 -10.45 -1.52 -19.64
C VAL A 103 -9.85 -1.82 -21.01
N PRO A 104 -10.14 -1.03 -22.06
CA PRO A 104 -9.48 -1.17 -23.36
C PRO A 104 -7.97 -0.95 -23.27
N SER A 105 -7.18 -1.67 -24.06
CA SER A 105 -5.72 -1.49 -24.10
C SER A 105 -5.28 -0.09 -24.56
N SER A 106 -6.13 0.66 -25.30
CA SER A 106 -5.89 2.07 -25.64
C SER A 106 -5.74 2.97 -24.42
N GLN A 107 -6.41 2.62 -23.32
CA GLN A 107 -6.41 3.35 -22.05
C GLN A 107 -5.27 2.93 -21.09
N VAL A 108 -4.31 2.13 -21.58
CA VAL A 108 -3.20 1.59 -20.77
C VAL A 108 -1.87 2.07 -21.30
N ILE A 109 -1.02 2.57 -20.43
CA ILE A 109 0.42 2.76 -20.69
C ILE A 109 1.17 1.73 -19.84
N ALA A 110 1.83 0.75 -20.48
CA ALA A 110 2.73 -0.18 -19.80
C ALA A 110 4.12 0.48 -19.67
N GLY A 111 4.50 0.78 -18.42
CA GLY A 111 5.70 1.56 -18.10
C GLY A 111 6.90 0.71 -17.65
N GLY A 112 7.67 1.30 -16.74
CA GLY A 112 8.82 0.66 -16.09
C GLY A 112 8.40 -0.30 -14.98
N ASN A 113 9.30 -0.57 -14.04
CA ASN A 113 9.11 -1.61 -13.01
C ASN A 113 8.30 -1.16 -11.78
N SER A 114 7.95 0.12 -11.66
CA SER A 114 7.37 0.67 -10.44
C SER A 114 6.21 1.61 -10.71
N SER A 115 5.03 1.32 -10.11
CA SER A 115 3.90 2.25 -10.12
C SER A 115 4.21 3.55 -9.38
N LEU A 116 5.04 3.50 -8.33
CA LEU A 116 5.50 4.69 -7.62
C LEU A 116 6.23 5.67 -8.55
N ASN A 117 7.10 5.16 -9.44
CA ASN A 117 7.79 5.99 -10.43
C ASN A 117 6.77 6.63 -11.39
N MET A 118 5.79 5.85 -11.89
CA MET A 118 4.75 6.38 -12.78
C MET A 118 3.89 7.45 -12.08
N MET A 119 3.54 7.26 -10.80
CA MET A 119 2.84 8.26 -10.01
C MET A 119 3.67 9.54 -9.84
N TYR A 120 4.94 9.40 -9.47
CA TYR A 120 5.88 10.52 -9.38
C TYR A 120 5.98 11.29 -10.70
N ASP A 121 6.22 10.57 -11.81
CA ASP A 121 6.30 11.17 -13.14
C ASP A 121 5.01 11.88 -13.54
N THR A 122 3.84 11.36 -13.15
CA THR A 122 2.53 11.96 -13.43
C THR A 122 2.38 13.29 -12.67
N VAL A 123 2.75 13.34 -11.39
CA VAL A 123 2.74 14.59 -10.62
C VAL A 123 3.77 15.59 -11.18
N VAL A 124 4.99 15.12 -11.52
CA VAL A 124 6.02 15.99 -12.12
C VAL A 124 5.55 16.58 -13.46
N ARG A 125 4.88 15.78 -14.31
CA ARG A 125 4.30 16.31 -15.57
C ARG A 125 3.24 17.37 -15.28
N ALA A 126 2.36 17.14 -14.32
CA ALA A 126 1.38 18.15 -13.93
C ALA A 126 2.04 19.42 -13.37
N MET A 127 3.10 19.29 -12.57
CA MET A 127 3.90 20.42 -12.08
C MET A 127 4.53 21.22 -13.23
N LEU A 128 5.05 20.57 -14.26
CA LEU A 128 5.82 21.21 -15.34
C LEU A 128 4.94 21.71 -16.51
N PHE A 129 3.87 21.00 -16.82
CA PHE A 129 3.09 21.19 -18.05
C PHE A 129 1.60 21.41 -17.82
N GLY A 130 1.11 21.25 -16.58
CA GLY A 130 -0.32 21.20 -16.26
C GLY A 130 -0.95 19.83 -16.61
N VAL A 131 -2.26 19.78 -16.61
CA VAL A 131 -3.06 18.58 -16.91
C VAL A 131 -4.05 18.92 -18.01
N CYS A 132 -3.96 18.24 -19.16
CA CYS A 132 -4.89 18.41 -20.30
C CYS A 132 -5.07 19.88 -20.73
N GLY A 133 -3.98 20.66 -20.76
CA GLY A 133 -3.98 22.06 -21.17
C GLY A 133 -4.30 23.07 -20.06
N SER A 134 -4.36 22.65 -18.80
CA SER A 134 -4.41 23.56 -17.66
C SER A 134 -3.06 24.27 -17.45
N ALA A 135 -3.02 25.29 -16.58
CA ALA A 135 -1.77 25.91 -16.16
C ALA A 135 -0.86 24.89 -15.46
N ALA A 136 0.45 25.01 -15.66
CA ALA A 136 1.44 24.21 -14.94
C ALA A 136 1.32 24.45 -13.43
N TRP A 137 1.28 23.39 -12.65
CA TRP A 137 1.06 23.52 -11.20
C TRP A 137 2.17 24.31 -10.49
N LYS A 138 3.40 24.26 -11.00
CA LYS A 138 4.52 25.06 -10.48
C LYS A 138 4.30 26.58 -10.58
N ASP A 139 3.42 27.03 -11.49
CA ASP A 139 3.13 28.45 -11.74
C ASP A 139 1.91 28.92 -10.92
N LEU A 140 1.25 28.02 -10.17
CA LEU A 140 0.16 28.34 -9.26
C LEU A 140 0.71 28.81 -7.91
N GLU A 141 -0.02 29.70 -7.24
CA GLU A 141 0.35 30.18 -5.91
C GLU A 141 0.42 29.04 -4.90
N LYS A 142 -0.48 28.05 -5.02
CA LYS A 142 -0.60 26.94 -4.10
C LYS A 142 -1.14 25.70 -4.80
N VAL A 143 -0.57 24.55 -4.44
CA VAL A 143 -1.05 23.22 -4.83
C VAL A 143 -1.23 22.38 -3.58
N LYS A 144 -2.40 21.74 -3.44
CA LYS A 144 -2.75 20.90 -2.31
C LYS A 144 -3.20 19.51 -2.77
N PHE A 145 -2.91 18.51 -1.97
CA PHE A 145 -3.43 17.15 -2.11
C PHE A 145 -4.14 16.69 -0.85
N LEU A 146 -5.26 16.00 -1.05
CA LEU A 146 -5.93 15.28 0.02
C LEU A 146 -5.20 13.95 0.25
N CYS A 147 -4.94 13.65 1.52
CA CYS A 147 -4.14 12.52 1.94
C CYS A 147 -4.93 11.70 2.97
N PRO A 148 -5.68 10.67 2.54
CA PRO A 148 -6.32 9.73 3.47
C PRO A 148 -5.28 9.10 4.40
N CYS A 149 -5.53 9.18 5.72
CA CYS A 149 -4.61 8.78 6.78
C CYS A 149 -5.31 7.87 7.82
N PRO A 150 -4.62 6.83 8.32
CA PRO A 150 -3.26 6.42 7.95
C PRO A 150 -3.18 5.94 6.50
N GLY A 151 -2.09 6.27 5.81
CA GLY A 151 -1.90 6.04 4.38
C GLY A 151 -0.47 5.63 3.99
N TYR A 152 -0.20 5.62 2.66
CA TYR A 152 1.09 5.17 2.14
C TYR A 152 2.14 6.28 2.16
N ASP A 153 3.17 6.08 2.96
CA ASP A 153 4.27 7.04 3.19
C ASP A 153 4.93 7.59 1.91
N ARG A 154 4.97 6.80 0.83
CA ARG A 154 5.59 7.23 -0.43
C ARG A 154 4.73 8.23 -1.20
N HIS A 155 3.42 8.18 -1.09
CA HIS A 155 2.52 9.20 -1.64
C HIS A 155 2.81 10.57 -0.99
N PHE A 156 2.94 10.58 0.34
CA PHE A 156 3.26 11.79 1.10
C PHE A 156 4.64 12.33 0.75
N ALA A 157 5.63 11.45 0.60
CA ALA A 157 6.98 11.84 0.20
C ALA A 157 7.04 12.48 -1.19
N ILE A 158 6.17 12.08 -2.14
CA ILE A 158 6.05 12.77 -3.45
C ILE A 158 5.56 14.20 -3.25
N CYS A 159 4.51 14.38 -2.46
CA CYS A 159 3.96 15.73 -2.19
C CYS A 159 5.00 16.61 -1.51
N GLU A 160 5.66 16.11 -0.47
CA GLU A 160 6.69 16.85 0.27
C GLU A 160 7.86 17.26 -0.62
N ALA A 161 8.39 16.32 -1.45
CA ALA A 161 9.49 16.59 -2.36
C ALA A 161 9.17 17.63 -3.44
N LEU A 162 7.89 17.76 -3.82
CA LEU A 162 7.43 18.69 -4.85
C LEU A 162 6.78 19.96 -4.27
N GLY A 163 6.82 20.17 -2.96
CA GLY A 163 6.26 21.33 -2.30
C GLY A 163 4.73 21.41 -2.34
N ILE A 164 4.06 20.26 -2.47
CA ILE A 164 2.61 20.16 -2.45
C ILE A 164 2.13 20.09 -1.00
N GLU A 165 1.23 20.99 -0.59
CA GLU A 165 0.64 20.98 0.74
C GLU A 165 -0.28 19.76 0.89
N MET A 166 -0.19 19.06 2.02
CA MET A 166 -0.97 17.88 2.30
C MET A 166 -2.05 18.18 3.34
N ILE A 167 -3.28 17.75 3.05
CA ILE A 167 -4.43 17.84 3.95
C ILE A 167 -4.80 16.41 4.37
N ASN A 168 -4.77 16.15 5.66
CA ASN A 168 -5.17 14.86 6.21
C ASN A 168 -6.68 14.66 6.04
N ILE A 169 -7.07 13.48 5.55
CA ILE A 169 -8.45 13.00 5.51
C ILE A 169 -8.52 11.73 6.37
N GLU A 170 -9.48 11.66 7.26
CA GLU A 170 -9.67 10.47 8.08
C GLU A 170 -10.07 9.26 7.24
N MET A 171 -9.43 8.10 7.49
CA MET A 171 -9.86 6.82 6.94
C MET A 171 -10.91 6.21 7.86
N LYS A 172 -12.10 5.92 7.28
CA LYS A 172 -13.19 5.18 7.92
C LYS A 172 -13.15 3.70 7.50
N ASP A 173 -14.07 2.90 8.00
CA ASP A 173 -14.09 1.44 7.77
C ASP A 173 -14.31 1.04 6.30
N ASP A 174 -14.82 1.94 5.48
CA ASP A 174 -15.21 1.71 4.09
C ASP A 174 -14.55 2.67 3.08
N GLY A 175 -13.55 3.42 3.49
CA GLY A 175 -12.82 4.38 2.67
C GLY A 175 -12.52 5.69 3.42
N PRO A 176 -12.08 6.75 2.72
CA PRO A 176 -11.87 8.05 3.34
C PRO A 176 -13.21 8.72 3.71
N ASP A 177 -13.15 9.67 4.63
CA ASP A 177 -14.31 10.53 4.95
C ASP A 177 -14.75 11.32 3.72
N MET A 178 -15.74 10.77 3.00
CA MET A 178 -16.22 11.37 1.75
C MET A 178 -16.95 12.69 1.96
N ASP A 179 -17.57 12.94 3.12
CA ASP A 179 -18.21 14.22 3.41
C ASP A 179 -17.15 15.33 3.44
N GLU A 180 -16.03 15.06 4.05
CA GLU A 180 -14.90 15.98 4.11
C GLU A 180 -14.21 16.14 2.73
N VAL A 181 -14.03 15.03 2.00
CA VAL A 181 -13.47 15.06 0.64
C VAL A 181 -14.33 15.94 -0.28
N GLU A 182 -15.63 15.70 -0.35
CA GLU A 182 -16.56 16.46 -1.21
C GLU A 182 -16.60 17.94 -0.84
N ARG A 183 -16.67 18.23 0.46
CA ARG A 183 -16.66 19.61 0.97
C ARG A 183 -15.41 20.38 0.55
N LEU A 184 -14.25 19.78 0.72
CA LEU A 184 -12.97 20.42 0.40
C LEU A 184 -12.77 20.57 -1.11
N VAL A 185 -12.97 19.50 -1.87
CA VAL A 185 -12.74 19.47 -3.32
C VAL A 185 -13.68 20.42 -4.06
N SER A 186 -14.93 20.60 -3.59
CA SER A 186 -15.88 21.50 -4.23
C SER A 186 -15.67 22.99 -3.93
N SER A 187 -14.89 23.33 -2.92
CA SER A 187 -14.73 24.71 -2.44
C SER A 187 -13.34 25.31 -2.62
N ASP A 188 -12.31 24.51 -2.92
CA ASP A 188 -10.91 24.96 -2.99
C ASP A 188 -10.25 24.55 -4.31
N GLU A 189 -10.06 25.50 -5.21
CA GLU A 189 -9.40 25.29 -6.51
C GLU A 189 -7.90 24.96 -6.40
N SER A 190 -7.28 25.18 -5.24
CA SER A 190 -5.88 24.81 -5.02
C SER A 190 -5.69 23.30 -4.76
N ILE A 191 -6.78 22.57 -4.49
CA ILE A 191 -6.73 21.12 -4.33
C ILE A 191 -6.71 20.47 -5.71
N LYS A 192 -5.59 19.85 -6.06
CA LYS A 192 -5.31 19.28 -7.38
C LYS A 192 -5.35 17.76 -7.41
N GLY A 193 -5.33 17.12 -6.27
CA GLY A 193 -5.36 15.66 -6.23
C GLY A 193 -5.74 15.06 -4.88
N ILE A 194 -6.05 13.78 -4.93
CA ILE A 194 -6.23 12.91 -3.78
C ILE A 194 -5.54 11.57 -4.03
N TRP A 195 -4.83 11.06 -3.02
CA TRP A 195 -4.26 9.72 -3.05
C TRP A 195 -5.28 8.69 -2.57
N CYS A 196 -5.51 7.64 -3.36
CA CYS A 196 -6.43 6.55 -3.01
C CYS A 196 -5.75 5.19 -3.17
N VAL A 197 -5.92 4.30 -2.19
CA VAL A 197 -5.59 2.87 -2.31
C VAL A 197 -6.88 2.09 -2.07
N PRO A 198 -7.70 1.85 -3.13
CA PRO A 198 -9.11 1.48 -2.96
C PRO A 198 -9.33 0.05 -2.48
N LYS A 199 -8.35 -0.82 -2.68
CA LYS A 199 -8.47 -2.23 -2.29
C LYS A 199 -7.29 -2.60 -1.41
N PHE A 200 -7.59 -3.12 -0.21
CA PHE A 200 -6.60 -3.45 0.82
C PHE A 200 -5.64 -2.30 1.11
N SER A 201 -6.19 -1.13 1.43
CA SER A 201 -5.46 0.11 1.67
C SER A 201 -4.22 -0.08 2.55
N ASN A 202 -3.15 0.62 2.21
CA ASN A 202 -1.91 0.61 3.00
C ASN A 202 -1.92 1.77 4.00
N PRO A 203 -1.91 1.53 5.33
CA PRO A 203 -1.73 0.24 6.01
C PRO A 203 -3.01 -0.46 6.45
N THR A 204 -4.19 0.14 6.30
CA THR A 204 -5.43 -0.28 6.99
C THR A 204 -5.99 -1.61 6.53
N GLY A 205 -5.70 -2.03 5.31
CA GLY A 205 -6.31 -3.21 4.70
C GLY A 205 -7.77 -3.04 4.31
N ILE A 206 -8.31 -1.83 4.42
CA ILE A 206 -9.69 -1.47 4.06
C ILE A 206 -9.90 -1.63 2.56
N VAL A 207 -11.10 -2.07 2.19
CA VAL A 207 -11.62 -2.07 0.81
C VAL A 207 -12.71 -1.02 0.74
N TYR A 208 -12.60 -0.10 -0.21
CA TYR A 208 -13.61 0.95 -0.39
C TYR A 208 -14.97 0.34 -0.73
N SER A 209 -16.02 0.86 -0.10
CA SER A 209 -17.38 0.43 -0.37
C SER A 209 -17.86 0.89 -1.76
N GLU A 210 -18.89 0.23 -2.27
CA GLU A 210 -19.55 0.66 -3.51
C GLU A 210 -20.00 2.12 -3.43
N GLU A 211 -20.56 2.52 -2.29
CA GLU A 211 -20.98 3.90 -2.03
C GLU A 211 -19.79 4.87 -2.09
N THR A 212 -18.68 4.57 -1.45
CA THR A 212 -17.47 5.39 -1.49
C THR A 212 -16.98 5.57 -2.92
N ILE A 213 -16.92 4.48 -3.72
CA ILE A 213 -16.44 4.55 -5.10
C ILE A 213 -17.42 5.35 -5.97
N ARG A 214 -18.73 5.21 -5.77
CA ARG A 214 -19.75 5.99 -6.47
C ARG A 214 -19.60 7.48 -6.16
N ARG A 215 -19.42 7.84 -4.89
CA ARG A 215 -19.16 9.23 -4.47
C ARG A 215 -17.90 9.81 -5.10
N PHE A 216 -16.83 9.03 -5.23
CA PHE A 216 -15.64 9.44 -6.00
C PHE A 216 -15.96 9.72 -7.47
N ALA A 217 -16.75 8.88 -8.12
CA ALA A 217 -17.14 9.08 -9.50
C ALA A 217 -18.04 10.30 -9.71
N GLU A 218 -18.79 10.72 -8.69
CA GLU A 218 -19.73 11.85 -8.70
C GLU A 218 -19.14 13.16 -8.15
N LEU A 219 -17.84 13.20 -7.78
CA LEU A 219 -17.19 14.40 -7.25
C LEU A 219 -17.42 15.63 -8.15
N ARG A 220 -17.49 16.79 -7.53
CA ARG A 220 -17.63 18.09 -8.24
C ARG A 220 -16.47 19.01 -7.89
N PRO A 221 -15.28 18.76 -8.45
CA PRO A 221 -14.11 19.58 -8.13
C PRO A 221 -14.26 21.02 -8.59
N ALA A 222 -13.88 21.98 -7.74
CA ALA A 222 -13.70 23.37 -8.12
C ALA A 222 -12.56 23.49 -9.14
N ALA A 223 -11.49 22.74 -8.98
CA ALA A 223 -10.38 22.70 -9.91
C ALA A 223 -10.68 21.76 -11.10
N LYS A 224 -10.68 22.28 -12.33
CA LYS A 224 -10.89 21.50 -13.57
C LYS A 224 -9.79 20.46 -13.83
N ASP A 225 -8.62 20.70 -13.29
CA ASP A 225 -7.43 19.83 -13.39
C ASP A 225 -7.22 18.94 -12.16
N PHE A 226 -8.21 18.84 -11.28
CA PHE A 226 -8.21 17.88 -10.17
C PHE A 226 -8.18 16.45 -10.69
N ARG A 227 -7.38 15.58 -10.04
CA ARG A 227 -7.27 14.14 -10.38
C ARG A 227 -7.29 13.27 -9.14
N ILE A 228 -7.92 12.10 -9.29
CA ILE A 228 -7.86 11.00 -8.32
C ILE A 228 -6.69 10.12 -8.71
N PHE A 229 -5.67 10.01 -7.84
CA PHE A 229 -4.55 9.09 -7.99
C PHE A 229 -4.93 7.76 -7.34
N TRP A 230 -5.40 6.83 -8.17
CA TRP A 230 -5.97 5.54 -7.78
C TRP A 230 -4.89 4.46 -7.81
N ASP A 231 -4.09 4.38 -6.72
CA ASP A 231 -3.03 3.36 -6.57
C ASP A 231 -3.65 2.00 -6.25
N ASN A 232 -3.96 1.24 -7.29
CA ASN A 232 -4.60 -0.06 -7.19
C ASN A 232 -3.55 -1.19 -7.04
N ALA A 233 -2.59 -1.00 -6.13
CA ALA A 233 -1.44 -1.88 -5.93
C ALA A 233 -1.83 -3.31 -5.53
N TYR A 234 -3.03 -3.50 -4.95
CA TYR A 234 -3.50 -4.77 -4.41
C TYR A 234 -4.75 -5.30 -5.10
N PHE A 235 -5.03 -4.89 -6.33
CA PHE A 235 -6.27 -5.18 -7.07
C PHE A 235 -6.62 -6.67 -7.21
N ILE A 236 -5.65 -7.59 -7.08
CA ILE A 236 -5.81 -9.05 -7.16
C ILE A 236 -5.12 -9.78 -5.99
N HIS A 237 -5.06 -9.16 -4.80
CA HIS A 237 -4.35 -9.71 -3.63
C HIS A 237 -5.29 -10.23 -2.55
N ASP A 238 -6.42 -10.79 -2.94
CA ASP A 238 -7.40 -11.41 -2.04
C ASP A 238 -6.84 -12.69 -1.41
N PHE A 239 -7.14 -12.96 -0.14
CA PHE A 239 -6.72 -14.18 0.55
C PHE A 239 -7.69 -15.36 0.42
N GLY A 240 -8.90 -15.12 -0.02
CA GLY A 240 -9.97 -16.10 -0.14
C GLY A 240 -10.91 -15.76 -1.29
N GLU A 241 -12.17 -15.45 -0.97
CA GLU A 241 -13.11 -14.98 -1.96
C GLU A 241 -12.64 -13.67 -2.57
N ILE A 242 -12.81 -13.55 -3.89
CA ILE A 242 -12.46 -12.33 -4.62
C ILE A 242 -13.44 -11.24 -4.19
N ARG A 243 -12.92 -10.15 -3.68
CA ARG A 243 -13.69 -8.97 -3.33
C ARG A 243 -13.63 -7.97 -4.46
N ASP A 244 -14.59 -8.10 -5.40
CA ASP A 244 -14.70 -7.13 -6.49
C ASP A 244 -15.16 -5.78 -5.94
N ILE A 245 -14.56 -4.73 -6.48
CA ILE A 245 -14.99 -3.33 -6.25
C ILE A 245 -15.53 -2.78 -7.57
N PRO A 246 -16.49 -1.84 -7.55
CA PRO A 246 -16.99 -1.21 -8.76
C PRO A 246 -15.86 -0.62 -9.61
N ASP A 247 -15.98 -0.79 -10.91
CA ASP A 247 -15.06 -0.17 -11.87
C ASP A 247 -15.36 1.32 -11.98
N ILE A 248 -14.45 2.14 -11.43
CA ILE A 248 -14.59 3.59 -11.41
C ILE A 248 -14.62 4.20 -12.82
N PHE A 249 -13.95 3.59 -13.81
CA PHE A 249 -14.01 4.08 -15.19
C PHE A 249 -15.38 3.88 -15.82
N SER A 250 -16.05 2.75 -15.53
CA SER A 250 -17.43 2.53 -15.97
C SER A 250 -18.39 3.53 -15.35
N LEU A 251 -18.19 3.91 -14.10
CA LEU A 251 -19.03 4.90 -13.40
C LEU A 251 -18.80 6.33 -13.91
N THR A 252 -17.59 6.68 -14.34
CA THR A 252 -17.26 8.03 -14.82
C THR A 252 -17.47 8.21 -16.32
N LYS A 253 -17.60 7.12 -17.09
CA LYS A 253 -17.73 7.15 -18.56
C LYS A 253 -18.91 7.98 -19.03
N GLY A 254 -18.65 8.92 -19.94
CA GLY A 254 -19.70 9.79 -20.50
C GLY A 254 -20.22 10.86 -19.52
N THR A 255 -19.62 10.97 -18.33
CA THR A 255 -19.93 12.04 -17.35
C THR A 255 -18.89 13.17 -17.46
N PRO A 256 -19.12 14.34 -16.81
CA PRO A 256 -18.11 15.38 -16.71
C PRO A 256 -16.79 14.92 -16.04
N ASN A 257 -16.83 13.79 -15.31
CA ASN A 257 -15.71 13.20 -14.58
C ASN A 257 -14.98 12.09 -15.34
N GLU A 258 -15.22 11.89 -16.64
CA GLU A 258 -14.59 10.84 -17.44
C GLU A 258 -13.04 10.89 -17.37
N ASP A 259 -12.48 12.09 -17.24
CA ASP A 259 -11.03 12.30 -17.15
C ASP A 259 -10.48 12.40 -15.71
N ILE A 260 -11.29 12.16 -14.67
CA ILE A 260 -10.90 12.48 -13.29
C ILE A 260 -9.87 11.49 -12.69
N VAL A 261 -9.75 10.27 -13.24
CA VAL A 261 -8.99 9.17 -12.62
C VAL A 261 -7.67 8.89 -13.34
N TYR A 262 -6.60 8.84 -12.58
CA TYR A 262 -5.33 8.18 -12.91
C TYR A 262 -5.19 6.92 -12.07
N MET A 263 -5.36 5.74 -12.66
CA MET A 263 -5.16 4.46 -11.96
C MET A 263 -3.75 3.94 -12.22
N PHE A 264 -3.13 3.37 -11.18
CA PHE A 264 -1.81 2.76 -11.24
C PHE A 264 -1.87 1.34 -10.70
N VAL A 265 -1.24 0.42 -11.44
CA VAL A 265 -1.09 -0.99 -11.07
C VAL A 265 0.33 -1.44 -11.35
N SER A 266 0.76 -2.55 -10.74
CA SER A 266 2.07 -3.14 -11.05
C SER A 266 2.14 -4.61 -10.72
N THR A 267 3.10 -5.30 -11.32
CA THR A 267 3.44 -6.68 -10.98
C THR A 267 4.46 -6.79 -9.84
N SER A 268 4.78 -5.67 -9.15
CA SER A 268 5.81 -5.66 -8.10
C SER A 268 5.57 -6.64 -6.96
N LYS A 269 4.31 -6.95 -6.66
CA LYS A 269 3.93 -7.93 -5.63
C LYS A 269 3.28 -9.19 -6.22
N ILE A 270 3.36 -9.32 -7.55
CA ILE A 270 2.87 -10.48 -8.31
C ILE A 270 4.04 -11.33 -8.77
N THR A 271 5.14 -10.68 -9.26
CA THR A 271 6.38 -11.31 -9.71
C THR A 271 7.56 -10.79 -8.89
N TYR A 272 8.42 -9.99 -9.50
CA TYR A 272 9.62 -9.44 -8.88
C TYR A 272 9.53 -7.92 -8.71
N PRO A 273 9.66 -7.37 -7.49
CA PRO A 273 9.72 -5.91 -7.30
C PRO A 273 10.87 -5.25 -8.08
N GLY A 274 12.02 -5.95 -8.17
CA GLY A 274 13.21 -5.47 -8.87
C GLY A 274 13.12 -5.53 -10.39
N ALA A 275 12.16 -6.28 -10.95
CA ALA A 275 11.99 -6.49 -12.38
C ALA A 275 10.50 -6.64 -12.76
N GLY A 276 9.63 -5.91 -12.10
CA GLY A 276 8.20 -5.87 -12.39
C GLY A 276 7.88 -5.05 -13.65
N VAL A 277 6.59 -4.97 -13.96
CA VAL A 277 6.00 -4.05 -14.93
C VAL A 277 4.90 -3.28 -14.24
N ALA A 278 4.91 -1.96 -14.39
CA ALA A 278 3.83 -1.08 -13.92
C ALA A 278 2.99 -0.60 -15.09
N ALA A 279 1.75 -0.26 -14.81
CA ALA A 279 0.89 0.37 -15.81
C ALA A 279 0.13 1.56 -15.19
N MET A 280 -0.06 2.59 -16.02
CA MET A 280 -1.00 3.67 -15.81
C MET A 280 -2.21 3.44 -16.69
N ILE A 281 -3.39 3.63 -16.14
CA ILE A 281 -4.67 3.47 -16.82
C ILE A 281 -5.47 4.77 -16.62
N SER A 282 -6.05 5.27 -17.70
CA SER A 282 -6.86 6.49 -17.64
C SER A 282 -7.74 6.65 -18.89
N SER A 283 -8.54 7.72 -18.95
CA SER A 283 -9.30 8.07 -20.15
C SER A 283 -8.38 8.27 -21.37
N ASP A 284 -8.94 8.12 -22.57
CA ASP A 284 -8.20 8.33 -23.83
C ASP A 284 -7.56 9.72 -23.88
N LYS A 285 -8.22 10.75 -23.35
CA LYS A 285 -7.69 12.11 -23.28
C LYS A 285 -6.49 12.24 -22.37
N ASN A 286 -6.57 11.69 -21.14
CA ASN A 286 -5.45 11.67 -20.22
C ASN A 286 -4.27 10.85 -20.75
N ILE A 287 -4.53 9.74 -21.43
CA ILE A 287 -3.50 8.90 -22.08
C ILE A 287 -2.81 9.70 -23.18
N ALA A 288 -3.57 10.39 -24.06
CA ALA A 288 -3.00 11.21 -25.12
C ALA A 288 -2.14 12.37 -24.57
N ASP A 289 -2.63 13.08 -23.56
CA ASP A 289 -1.90 14.13 -22.87
C ASP A 289 -0.60 13.60 -22.25
N THR A 290 -0.68 12.48 -21.53
CA THR A 290 0.49 11.83 -20.92
C THR A 290 1.53 11.43 -21.97
N LEU A 291 1.13 10.80 -23.07
CA LEU A 291 2.04 10.36 -24.14
C LEU A 291 2.70 11.54 -24.84
N SER A 292 2.00 12.68 -25.00
CA SER A 292 2.56 13.89 -25.63
C SER A 292 3.79 14.41 -24.85
N HIS A 293 3.74 14.34 -23.53
CA HIS A 293 4.84 14.76 -22.66
C HIS A 293 5.90 13.65 -22.45
N MET A 294 5.49 12.39 -22.45
CA MET A 294 6.42 11.25 -22.33
C MET A 294 7.42 11.18 -23.48
N GLY A 295 7.06 11.61 -24.68
CA GLY A 295 7.93 11.61 -25.87
C GLY A 295 9.21 12.43 -25.71
N VAL A 296 9.24 13.40 -24.77
CA VAL A 296 10.47 14.13 -24.40
C VAL A 296 11.25 13.43 -23.28
N GLN A 297 10.60 12.58 -22.51
CA GLN A 297 11.20 11.87 -21.35
C GLN A 297 11.89 10.59 -21.78
N CYS A 298 11.26 9.79 -22.66
CA CYS A 298 11.78 8.49 -23.09
C CYS A 298 11.28 8.13 -24.48
N ILE A 299 11.96 7.18 -25.13
CA ILE A 299 11.51 6.60 -26.42
C ILE A 299 10.64 5.36 -26.18
N SER A 300 10.95 4.59 -25.15
CA SER A 300 10.20 3.42 -24.71
C SER A 300 10.72 2.94 -23.37
N TYR A 301 9.89 2.22 -22.63
CA TYR A 301 10.32 1.45 -21.46
C TYR A 301 10.94 0.09 -21.86
N ASP A 302 11.31 -0.73 -20.87
CA ASP A 302 11.85 -2.07 -21.07
C ASP A 302 10.78 -3.04 -21.60
N LYS A 303 10.65 -3.09 -22.92
CA LYS A 303 9.70 -3.97 -23.61
C LYS A 303 10.07 -5.46 -23.51
N ILE A 304 11.34 -5.77 -23.35
CA ILE A 304 11.76 -7.16 -23.16
C ILE A 304 11.23 -7.69 -21.83
N ASN A 305 11.27 -6.89 -20.79
CA ASN A 305 10.66 -7.25 -19.52
C ASN A 305 9.13 -7.37 -19.62
N GLN A 306 8.47 -6.48 -20.35
CA GLN A 306 7.03 -6.55 -20.61
C GLN A 306 6.65 -7.85 -21.34
N ILE A 307 7.32 -8.20 -22.44
CA ILE A 307 7.08 -9.43 -23.19
C ILE A 307 7.38 -10.67 -22.34
N ARG A 308 8.41 -10.61 -21.49
CA ARG A 308 8.73 -11.70 -20.57
C ARG A 308 7.58 -12.01 -19.62
N HIS A 309 6.91 -10.99 -19.08
CA HIS A 309 5.72 -11.16 -18.25
C HIS A 309 4.54 -11.72 -19.04
N VAL A 310 4.30 -11.19 -20.23
CA VAL A 310 3.24 -11.70 -21.13
C VAL A 310 3.46 -13.19 -21.45
N LYS A 311 4.69 -13.57 -21.82
CA LYS A 311 5.03 -14.98 -22.15
C LYS A 311 4.91 -15.90 -20.93
N PHE A 312 5.24 -15.41 -19.74
CA PHE A 312 5.14 -16.17 -18.50
C PHE A 312 3.68 -16.45 -18.12
N PHE A 313 2.83 -15.44 -18.17
CA PHE A 313 1.43 -15.59 -17.76
C PHE A 313 0.50 -16.08 -18.90
N GLY A 314 0.68 -15.59 -20.11
CA GLY A 314 -0.18 -15.84 -21.25
C GLY A 314 -1.54 -15.13 -21.16
N THR A 315 -2.27 -15.25 -20.05
CA THR A 315 -3.62 -14.71 -19.88
C THR A 315 -3.82 -14.07 -18.50
N ALA A 316 -4.81 -13.18 -18.36
CA ALA A 316 -5.25 -12.61 -17.09
C ALA A 316 -5.71 -13.69 -16.09
N GLU A 317 -6.33 -14.77 -16.58
CA GLU A 317 -6.75 -15.89 -15.72
C GLU A 317 -5.54 -16.59 -15.06
N ASN A 318 -4.45 -16.78 -15.79
CA ASN A 318 -3.23 -17.37 -15.24
C ASN A 318 -2.56 -16.44 -14.20
N VAL A 319 -2.64 -15.11 -14.39
CA VAL A 319 -2.22 -14.16 -13.34
C VAL A 319 -3.05 -14.38 -12.07
N ARG A 320 -4.36 -14.50 -12.17
CA ARG A 320 -5.25 -14.77 -11.02
C ARG A 320 -4.93 -16.11 -10.34
N LYS A 321 -4.69 -17.17 -11.13
CA LYS A 321 -4.25 -18.49 -10.60
C LYS A 321 -2.92 -18.39 -9.86
N HIS A 322 -1.98 -17.61 -10.39
CA HIS A 322 -0.70 -17.35 -9.73
C HIS A 322 -0.90 -16.60 -8.40
N MET A 323 -1.77 -15.62 -8.36
CA MET A 323 -2.07 -14.89 -7.14
C MET A 323 -2.76 -15.76 -6.07
N ALA A 324 -3.51 -16.77 -6.45
CA ALA A 324 -4.06 -17.73 -5.50
C ALA A 324 -2.98 -18.54 -4.76
N LEU A 325 -1.78 -18.70 -5.34
CA LEU A 325 -0.62 -19.30 -4.64
C LEU A 325 -0.02 -18.32 -3.64
N HIS A 326 0.12 -17.05 -4.02
CA HIS A 326 0.54 -15.98 -3.10
C HIS A 326 -0.40 -15.85 -1.91
N ALA A 327 -1.71 -15.92 -2.17
CA ALA A 327 -2.76 -15.82 -1.13
C ALA A 327 -2.59 -16.87 -0.03
N LYS A 328 -2.25 -18.12 -0.38
CA LYS A 328 -2.02 -19.18 0.59
C LYS A 328 -0.86 -18.88 1.55
N ILE A 329 0.24 -18.33 1.01
CA ILE A 329 1.41 -17.97 1.81
C ILE A 329 1.09 -16.77 2.72
N LEU A 330 0.49 -15.72 2.15
CA LEU A 330 0.20 -14.50 2.87
C LEU A 330 -0.85 -14.72 3.96
N LYS A 331 -1.96 -15.39 3.63
CA LYS A 331 -3.03 -15.66 4.60
C LYS A 331 -2.52 -16.35 5.86
N LYS A 332 -1.67 -17.37 5.71
CA LYS A 332 -1.08 -18.06 6.86
C LYS A 332 -0.30 -17.11 7.77
N LYS A 333 0.52 -16.23 7.20
CA LYS A 333 1.29 -15.25 7.95
C LYS A 333 0.42 -14.20 8.64
N PHE A 334 -0.64 -13.74 7.95
CA PHE A 334 -1.61 -12.82 8.55
C PHE A 334 -2.36 -13.47 9.70
N ASP A 335 -2.85 -14.70 9.53
CA ASP A 335 -3.55 -15.46 10.57
C ASP A 335 -2.66 -15.64 11.82
N MET A 336 -1.35 -15.85 11.65
CA MET A 336 -0.40 -15.94 12.76
C MET A 336 -0.35 -14.64 13.57
N VAL A 337 -0.19 -13.50 12.92
CA VAL A 337 -0.12 -12.20 13.59
C VAL A 337 -1.46 -11.86 14.27
N LEU A 338 -2.57 -12.03 13.57
CA LEU A 338 -3.91 -11.74 14.10
C LEU A 338 -4.26 -12.65 15.30
N SER A 339 -3.85 -13.91 15.25
CA SER A 339 -4.03 -14.85 16.37
C SER A 339 -3.20 -14.41 17.59
N ALA A 340 -1.95 -13.97 17.37
CA ALA A 340 -1.11 -13.49 18.44
C ALA A 340 -1.68 -12.19 19.06
N PHE A 341 -2.13 -11.24 18.25
CA PHE A 341 -2.78 -10.02 18.76
C PHE A 341 -4.05 -10.37 19.56
N SER A 342 -4.87 -11.30 19.06
CA SER A 342 -6.07 -11.72 19.77
C SER A 342 -5.75 -12.39 21.10
N ARG A 343 -4.71 -13.21 21.17
CA ARG A 343 -4.26 -13.88 22.39
C ARG A 343 -3.65 -12.91 23.41
N GLU A 344 -2.81 -11.97 22.94
CA GLU A 344 -1.95 -11.15 23.81
C GLU A 344 -2.53 -9.79 24.16
N LEU A 345 -3.35 -9.20 23.30
CA LEU A 345 -3.80 -7.80 23.43
C LEU A 345 -5.32 -7.67 23.58
N SER A 346 -6.10 -8.71 23.22
CA SER A 346 -7.56 -8.64 23.34
C SER A 346 -8.00 -8.47 24.79
N GLY A 347 -9.01 -7.63 25.02
CA GLY A 347 -9.56 -7.40 26.38
C GLY A 347 -8.70 -6.52 27.30
N LEU A 348 -7.54 -6.04 26.84
CA LEU A 348 -6.68 -5.15 27.64
C LEU A 348 -7.02 -3.65 27.46
N GLY A 349 -7.74 -3.28 26.40
CA GLY A 349 -8.13 -1.88 26.11
C GLY A 349 -6.94 -0.97 25.76
N ILE A 350 -5.84 -1.55 25.26
CA ILE A 350 -4.59 -0.84 24.96
C ILE A 350 -4.21 -0.88 23.47
N ALA A 351 -4.94 -1.65 22.66
CA ALA A 351 -4.70 -1.74 21.23
C ALA A 351 -5.95 -2.19 20.48
N GLU A 352 -6.03 -1.74 19.22
CA GLU A 352 -7.01 -2.16 18.23
C GLU A 352 -6.27 -2.44 16.91
N TRP A 353 -6.79 -3.35 16.08
CA TRP A 353 -6.14 -3.69 14.82
C TRP A 353 -7.14 -4.08 13.75
N THR A 354 -6.75 -3.85 12.49
CA THR A 354 -7.54 -4.27 11.34
C THR A 354 -7.38 -5.77 11.08
N LYS A 355 -8.38 -6.38 10.42
CA LYS A 355 -8.39 -7.79 10.01
C LYS A 355 -8.53 -7.88 8.49
N PRO A 356 -7.46 -7.60 7.72
CA PRO A 356 -7.54 -7.55 6.27
C PRO A 356 -7.84 -8.93 5.66
N GLU A 357 -8.64 -8.94 4.59
CA GLU A 357 -8.94 -10.11 3.79
C GLU A 357 -8.03 -10.23 2.56
N GLY A 358 -6.97 -9.41 2.52
CA GLY A 358 -5.99 -9.37 1.44
C GLY A 358 -4.91 -8.31 1.68
N GLY A 359 -4.09 -8.06 0.66
CA GLY A 359 -3.04 -7.05 0.73
C GLY A 359 -1.77 -7.49 1.45
N TYR A 360 -1.06 -6.54 2.05
CA TYR A 360 0.30 -6.74 2.58
C TYR A 360 0.51 -6.21 4.01
N PHE A 361 -0.50 -5.56 4.61
CA PHE A 361 -0.35 -4.85 5.88
C PHE A 361 -1.51 -5.09 6.84
N ILE A 362 -1.19 -4.97 8.13
CA ILE A 362 -2.15 -4.85 9.22
C ILE A 362 -1.89 -3.49 9.87
N SER A 363 -2.94 -2.71 10.10
CA SER A 363 -2.88 -1.49 10.90
C SER A 363 -3.09 -1.85 12.36
N LEU A 364 -2.18 -1.40 13.22
CA LEU A 364 -2.26 -1.57 14.67
C LEU A 364 -2.29 -0.19 15.29
N ASP A 365 -3.40 0.15 15.93
CA ASP A 365 -3.52 1.33 16.77
C ASP A 365 -3.28 0.94 18.23
N VAL A 366 -2.26 1.52 18.84
CA VAL A 366 -1.91 1.34 20.24
C VAL A 366 -2.50 2.47 21.09
N LEU A 367 -2.38 2.41 22.40
CA LEU A 367 -2.84 3.48 23.29
C LEU A 367 -2.29 4.83 22.82
N SER A 368 -3.16 5.82 22.62
CA SER A 368 -2.76 7.15 22.12
C SER A 368 -1.55 7.70 22.88
N GLY A 369 -0.58 8.27 22.14
CA GLY A 369 0.68 8.77 22.67
C GLY A 369 1.69 7.70 23.06
N THR A 370 1.58 6.47 22.49
CA THR A 370 2.55 5.39 22.77
C THR A 370 3.18 4.77 21.52
N ALA A 371 2.76 5.10 20.31
CA ALA A 371 3.29 4.45 19.11
C ALA A 371 4.79 4.65 18.95
N LYS A 372 5.30 5.85 19.15
CA LYS A 372 6.75 6.14 19.13
C LYS A 372 7.50 5.34 20.20
N ARG A 373 6.91 5.19 21.39
CA ARG A 373 7.51 4.40 22.48
C ARG A 373 7.54 2.91 22.12
N VAL A 374 6.44 2.35 21.61
CA VAL A 374 6.38 0.96 21.14
C VAL A 374 7.42 0.72 20.04
N TRP A 375 7.50 1.62 19.06
CA TRP A 375 8.48 1.54 17.99
C TRP A 375 9.92 1.53 18.52
N GLN A 376 10.24 2.41 19.50
CA GLN A 376 11.57 2.47 20.09
C GLN A 376 11.89 1.18 20.88
N LEU A 377 10.95 0.68 21.68
CA LEU A 377 11.11 -0.57 22.40
C LEU A 377 11.34 -1.76 21.47
N CYS A 378 10.56 -1.87 20.39
CA CYS A 378 10.76 -2.91 19.37
C CYS A 378 12.17 -2.82 18.75
N LYS A 379 12.60 -1.62 18.37
CA LYS A 379 13.93 -1.37 17.79
C LYS A 379 15.04 -1.80 18.75
N ASP A 380 14.95 -1.43 20.02
CA ASP A 380 15.95 -1.76 21.05
C ASP A 380 15.99 -3.26 21.36
N ALA A 381 14.86 -3.95 21.19
CA ALA A 381 14.74 -5.40 21.30
C ALA A 381 15.11 -6.16 20.02
N GLY A 382 15.53 -5.45 18.96
CA GLY A 382 15.97 -6.02 17.70
C GLY A 382 14.85 -6.36 16.71
N VAL A 383 13.68 -5.75 16.85
CA VAL A 383 12.56 -5.85 15.90
C VAL A 383 12.42 -4.53 15.15
N THR A 384 12.67 -4.55 13.84
CA THR A 384 12.53 -3.38 12.96
C THR A 384 11.09 -3.25 12.47
N LEU A 385 10.46 -2.12 12.75
CA LEU A 385 9.16 -1.70 12.22
C LEU A 385 9.31 -0.48 11.31
N THR A 386 8.29 -0.17 10.52
CA THR A 386 8.17 1.15 9.89
C THR A 386 8.13 2.22 10.97
N GLY A 387 8.78 3.36 10.75
CA GLY A 387 8.81 4.45 11.73
C GLY A 387 7.40 4.87 12.16
N ALA A 388 7.19 5.07 13.45
CA ALA A 388 5.94 5.61 13.96
C ALA A 388 5.70 7.01 13.36
N GLY A 389 4.45 7.27 12.92
CA GLY A 389 4.07 8.48 12.20
C GLY A 389 4.25 8.41 10.69
N ALA A 390 5.01 7.48 10.13
CA ALA A 390 5.25 7.38 8.68
C ALA A 390 3.97 7.22 7.85
N THR A 391 2.89 6.74 8.45
CA THR A 391 1.57 6.56 7.81
C THR A 391 0.75 7.85 7.75
N PHE A 392 1.34 8.98 8.09
CA PHE A 392 0.73 10.31 8.05
C PHE A 392 1.63 11.31 7.32
N PRO A 393 1.05 12.34 6.66
CA PRO A 393 1.80 13.45 6.10
C PRO A 393 2.83 14.05 7.06
N TYR A 394 3.98 14.40 6.53
CA TYR A 394 5.11 14.97 7.29
C TYR A 394 5.65 14.06 8.42
N GLY A 395 5.25 12.79 8.45
CA GLY A 395 5.64 11.85 9.51
C GLY A 395 4.99 12.12 10.87
N ILE A 396 3.88 12.85 10.89
CA ILE A 396 3.21 13.29 12.13
C ILE A 396 1.85 12.62 12.28
N ASP A 397 1.79 11.57 13.11
CA ASP A 397 0.53 11.04 13.61
C ASP A 397 0.03 11.94 14.76
N PRO A 398 -1.11 12.63 14.61
CA PRO A 398 -1.59 13.55 15.64
C PRO A 398 -1.90 12.89 16.98
N GLN A 399 -2.23 11.60 16.97
CA GLN A 399 -2.57 10.84 18.17
C GLN A 399 -1.42 9.95 18.66
N ASP A 400 -0.31 9.86 17.91
CA ASP A 400 0.82 8.97 18.19
C ASP A 400 0.35 7.55 18.59
N LYS A 401 -0.50 6.95 17.74
CA LYS A 401 -1.12 5.64 18.00
C LYS A 401 -0.92 4.61 16.91
N ASN A 402 -0.68 5.02 15.65
CA ASN A 402 -0.70 4.10 14.51
C ASN A 402 0.66 3.47 14.23
N LEU A 403 0.64 2.15 14.04
CA LEU A 403 1.78 1.34 13.61
C LEU A 403 1.39 0.48 12.41
N ARG A 404 2.24 0.46 11.37
CA ARG A 404 2.09 -0.40 10.21
C ARG A 404 2.87 -1.70 10.40
N ILE A 405 2.18 -2.84 10.34
CA ILE A 405 2.76 -4.18 10.48
C ILE A 405 2.77 -4.86 9.12
N ALA A 406 3.93 -5.39 8.72
CA ALA A 406 4.14 -6.07 7.44
C ALA A 406 4.49 -7.56 7.65
N PRO A 407 3.51 -8.48 7.65
CA PRO A 407 3.75 -9.91 7.90
C PRO A 407 4.46 -10.64 6.76
N SER A 408 4.49 -10.07 5.55
CA SER A 408 4.78 -10.80 4.31
C SER A 408 6.20 -11.34 4.20
N TYR A 409 7.21 -10.60 4.65
CA TYR A 409 8.62 -10.90 4.36
C TYR A 409 9.27 -11.94 5.30
N PRO A 410 9.14 -11.84 6.65
CA PRO A 410 9.81 -12.77 7.56
C PRO A 410 9.40 -14.22 7.33
N THR A 411 10.26 -15.17 7.69
CA THR A 411 9.86 -16.57 7.84
C THR A 411 8.79 -16.70 8.94
N GLU A 412 8.06 -17.82 8.99
CA GLU A 412 7.03 -18.02 10.01
C GLU A 412 7.61 -17.99 11.44
N GLU A 413 8.81 -18.55 11.64
CA GLU A 413 9.49 -18.53 12.93
C GLU A 413 9.89 -17.10 13.33
N GLU A 414 10.50 -16.37 12.41
CA GLU A 414 10.87 -14.95 12.63
C GLU A 414 9.64 -14.09 12.91
N LEU A 415 8.56 -14.31 12.15
CA LEU A 415 7.30 -13.58 12.29
C LEU A 415 6.65 -13.83 13.66
N SER A 416 6.59 -15.08 14.10
CA SER A 416 6.06 -15.44 15.42
C SER A 416 6.83 -14.71 16.53
N ARG A 417 8.16 -14.80 16.51
CA ARG A 417 9.02 -14.13 17.50
C ARG A 417 8.90 -12.61 17.47
N ALA A 418 8.89 -12.03 16.28
CA ALA A 418 8.75 -10.57 16.14
C ALA A 418 7.39 -10.08 16.65
N THR A 419 6.33 -10.85 16.41
CA THR A 419 4.98 -10.51 16.88
C THR A 419 4.86 -10.63 18.40
N ASP A 420 5.46 -11.66 19.01
CA ASP A 420 5.48 -11.80 20.48
C ASP A 420 6.23 -10.63 21.13
N VAL A 421 7.38 -10.21 20.58
CA VAL A 421 8.12 -9.03 21.04
C VAL A 421 7.27 -7.74 20.88
N LEU A 422 6.61 -7.57 19.73
CA LEU A 422 5.74 -6.43 19.49
C LEU A 422 4.61 -6.38 20.54
N CYS A 423 3.92 -7.48 20.80
CA CYS A 423 2.86 -7.55 21.81
C CYS A 423 3.38 -7.18 23.21
N LEU A 424 4.58 -7.66 23.57
CA LEU A 424 5.21 -7.27 24.83
C LEU A 424 5.50 -5.77 24.90
N CYS A 425 6.05 -5.19 23.82
CA CYS A 425 6.35 -3.75 23.75
C CYS A 425 5.08 -2.89 23.83
N VAL A 426 3.97 -3.33 23.21
CA VAL A 426 2.66 -2.66 23.33
C VAL A 426 2.17 -2.65 24.77
N LYS A 427 2.21 -3.81 25.44
CA LYS A 427 1.82 -3.93 26.85
C LYS A 427 2.70 -3.07 27.76
N LEU A 428 4.01 -3.09 27.55
CA LEU A 428 4.98 -2.35 28.34
C LEU A 428 4.79 -0.82 28.18
N ALA A 429 4.69 -0.33 26.95
CA ALA A 429 4.48 1.10 26.68
C ALA A 429 3.14 1.61 27.26
N ALA A 430 2.10 0.80 27.20
CA ALA A 430 0.81 1.14 27.80
C ALA A 430 0.90 1.21 29.34
N ALA A 431 1.57 0.24 29.97
CA ALA A 431 1.78 0.24 31.43
C ALA A 431 2.64 1.43 31.87
N GLU A 432 3.74 1.74 31.17
CA GLU A 432 4.57 2.95 31.41
C GLU A 432 3.70 4.20 31.42
N LYS A 433 2.89 4.40 30.38
CA LYS A 433 2.04 5.58 30.24
C LYS A 433 1.01 5.70 31.35
N LEU A 434 0.33 4.59 31.70
CA LEU A 434 -0.73 4.59 32.71
C LEU A 434 -0.20 4.69 34.12
N CYS A 435 1.05 4.29 34.36
CA CYS A 435 1.76 4.52 35.65
C CYS A 435 2.42 5.90 35.73
N ASN A 436 2.37 6.72 34.68
CA ASN A 436 3.08 8.04 34.62
C ASN A 436 4.60 7.91 34.83
N ILE A 437 5.23 6.87 34.32
CA ILE A 437 6.68 6.59 34.43
C ILE A 437 7.42 7.10 33.18
#